data_e35d3e9f83569702412323f8640af575
#
_entry.id   e35d3e9f83569702412323f8640af575
#
_cell.length_a   1.000
_cell.length_b   1.000
_cell.length_c   1.000
_cell.angle_alpha   90.00
_cell.angle_beta   90.00
_cell.angle_gamma   90.00
#
_symmetry.space_group_name_H-M   'P 1'
#
loop_
_entity.id
_entity.type
_entity.pdbx_description
1 polymer ?
#
loop_
_entity_poly.entity_id
_entity_poly.type
_entity_poly.pdbx_seq_one_letter_code
_entity_poly.pdbx_strand_id
1 'polypeptide(L)'
;MKKTLIVLLIFLLLIAGGALVAAGLVKNMAAPVSAEDDGTKVRIEIPSGMSVSGAASLLAENQLIRNEKLFYYTARYPQLKGILYGKEAGQTAFVLRSGIYYVSPAMNIAEIQDLLSSGQQEYIKVSLPEGLTISKIAAELEENRICNAADFIKVCKNPDFAAKNNIPGESAEGFLFPDTYFLTAGIDPQAVAQLMIDNFYSKINEIPTLAKMNGADLFQAVTLASIIEREYRVEDEAPLIASVFKNRLRRNIGLYSCATVEYILTEIEGRPHPDRILIEDTKIDNP
;
A
#
# COMPACT_ATOMS: atom_id res chain seq x y z
N MET A 1 37.31 -43.18 -46.81
CA MET A 1 37.74 -42.39 -45.65
C MET A 1 37.72 -40.85 -45.88
N LYS A 2 38.43 -40.29 -46.89
CA LYS A 2 38.44 -38.80 -47.11
C LYS A 2 37.06 -38.18 -47.37
N LYS A 3 36.19 -38.83 -48.18
CA LYS A 3 34.83 -38.32 -48.50
C LYS A 3 33.92 -38.33 -47.27
N THR A 4 34.00 -39.38 -46.43
CA THR A 4 33.20 -39.46 -45.19
C THR A 4 33.64 -38.41 -44.15
N LEU A 5 34.94 -38.11 -44.08
CA LEU A 5 35.47 -37.07 -43.20
C LEU A 5 34.98 -35.66 -43.61
N ILE A 6 34.94 -35.38 -44.93
CA ILE A 6 34.45 -34.11 -45.49
C ILE A 6 32.95 -33.91 -45.17
N VAL A 7 32.13 -34.97 -45.34
CA VAL A 7 30.70 -34.92 -45.05
C VAL A 7 30.47 -34.67 -43.54
N LEU A 8 31.25 -35.30 -42.70
CA LEU A 8 31.15 -35.11 -41.24
C LEU A 8 31.56 -33.68 -40.85
N LEU A 9 32.58 -33.12 -41.46
CA LEU A 9 33.03 -31.75 -41.25
C LEU A 9 31.98 -30.73 -41.70
N ILE A 10 31.34 -30.92 -42.87
CA ILE A 10 30.26 -30.07 -43.33
C ILE A 10 29.05 -30.13 -42.36
N PHE A 11 28.72 -31.34 -41.87
CA PHE A 11 27.62 -31.51 -40.91
C PHE A 11 27.92 -30.81 -39.59
N LEU A 12 29.14 -30.89 -39.07
CA LEU A 12 29.59 -30.16 -37.87
C LEU A 12 29.55 -28.64 -38.10
N LEU A 13 29.93 -28.11 -39.24
CA LEU A 13 29.84 -26.69 -39.58
C LEU A 13 28.40 -26.22 -39.68
N LEU A 14 27.48 -27.03 -40.19
CA LEU A 14 26.06 -26.70 -40.24
C LEU A 14 25.46 -26.67 -38.81
N ILE A 15 25.81 -27.62 -37.95
CA ILE A 15 25.39 -27.61 -36.55
C ILE A 15 25.95 -26.37 -35.81
N ALA A 16 27.23 -26.08 -35.99
CA ALA A 16 27.86 -24.91 -35.36
C ALA A 16 27.25 -23.62 -35.86
N GLY A 17 26.97 -23.48 -37.17
CA GLY A 17 26.28 -22.35 -37.75
C GLY A 17 24.85 -22.18 -37.22
N GLY A 18 24.10 -23.30 -37.13
CA GLY A 18 22.76 -23.31 -36.54
C GLY A 18 22.76 -22.92 -35.07
N ALA A 19 23.74 -23.42 -34.30
CA ALA A 19 23.89 -23.05 -32.89
C ALA A 19 24.21 -21.58 -32.69
N LEU A 20 25.05 -20.98 -33.54
CA LEU A 20 25.36 -19.53 -33.49
C LEU A 20 24.14 -18.67 -33.81
N VAL A 21 23.34 -19.05 -34.80
CA VAL A 21 22.08 -18.35 -35.13
C VAL A 21 21.08 -18.47 -33.98
N ALA A 22 20.92 -19.68 -33.42
CA ALA A 22 20.04 -19.89 -32.27
C ALA A 22 20.49 -19.07 -31.05
N ALA A 23 21.79 -19.02 -30.73
CA ALA A 23 22.33 -18.19 -29.67
C ALA A 23 22.07 -16.69 -29.89
N GLY A 24 22.21 -16.21 -31.14
CA GLY A 24 21.88 -14.83 -31.48
C GLY A 24 20.41 -14.48 -31.27
N LEU A 25 19.50 -15.39 -31.65
CA LEU A 25 18.06 -15.23 -31.46
C LEU A 25 17.70 -15.19 -29.97
N VAL A 26 18.25 -16.11 -29.18
CA VAL A 26 18.03 -16.15 -27.72
C VAL A 26 18.56 -14.87 -27.06
N LYS A 27 19.74 -14.40 -27.46
CA LYS A 27 20.33 -13.17 -26.93
C LYS A 27 19.45 -11.94 -27.26
N ASN A 28 18.87 -11.89 -28.45
CA ASN A 28 17.93 -10.82 -28.81
C ASN A 28 16.63 -10.87 -28.00
N MET A 29 16.08 -12.06 -27.75
CA MET A 29 14.91 -12.27 -26.89
C MET A 29 15.19 -11.91 -25.41
N ALA A 30 16.44 -12.05 -24.99
CA ALA A 30 16.90 -11.77 -23.64
C ALA A 30 17.22 -10.28 -23.41
N ALA A 31 17.39 -9.51 -24.47
CA ALA A 31 17.73 -8.10 -24.38
C ALA A 31 16.55 -7.26 -23.89
N PRO A 32 16.80 -6.11 -23.22
CA PRO A 32 15.78 -5.13 -22.87
C PRO A 32 14.95 -4.71 -24.09
N VAL A 33 13.72 -4.28 -23.84
CA VAL A 33 12.83 -3.76 -24.90
C VAL A 33 13.35 -2.43 -25.41
N SER A 34 13.75 -1.51 -24.52
CA SER A 34 14.44 -0.26 -24.83
C SER A 34 15.94 -0.41 -24.65
N ALA A 35 16.73 0.20 -25.55
CA ALA A 35 18.18 0.25 -25.44
C ALA A 35 18.67 1.40 -24.55
N GLU A 36 17.85 2.42 -24.38
CA GLU A 36 18.16 3.61 -23.56
C GLU A 36 17.21 3.68 -22.37
N ASP A 37 17.74 4.00 -21.20
CA ASP A 37 16.95 4.31 -20.01
C ASP A 37 16.62 5.81 -20.02
N ASP A 38 15.43 6.14 -20.48
CA ASP A 38 14.90 7.51 -20.48
C ASP A 38 14.20 7.89 -19.16
N GLY A 39 14.33 7.04 -18.15
CA GLY A 39 13.68 7.20 -16.85
C GLY A 39 12.20 6.77 -16.83
N THR A 40 11.68 6.29 -17.97
CA THR A 40 10.30 5.79 -18.04
C THR A 40 10.14 4.53 -17.21
N LYS A 41 9.19 4.54 -16.29
CA LYS A 41 8.81 3.38 -15.49
C LYS A 41 7.33 3.07 -15.67
N VAL A 42 7.01 1.82 -15.92
CA VAL A 42 5.64 1.31 -16.04
C VAL A 42 5.22 0.67 -14.72
N ARG A 43 4.09 1.10 -14.18
CA ARG A 43 3.51 0.53 -12.97
C ARG A 43 2.91 -0.84 -13.28
N ILE A 44 3.38 -1.87 -12.58
CA ILE A 44 2.91 -3.26 -12.68
C ILE A 44 2.44 -3.70 -11.30
N GLU A 45 1.26 -4.29 -11.25
CA GLU A 45 0.70 -4.87 -10.04
C GLU A 45 0.72 -6.40 -10.12
N ILE A 46 1.37 -7.03 -9.16
CA ILE A 46 1.45 -8.48 -9.01
C ILE A 46 0.53 -8.87 -7.83
N PRO A 47 -0.70 -9.32 -8.09
CA PRO A 47 -1.60 -9.74 -7.03
C PRO A 47 -1.12 -11.00 -6.32
N SER A 48 -1.59 -11.18 -5.08
CA SER A 48 -1.27 -12.39 -4.30
C SER A 48 -1.74 -13.65 -5.02
N GLY A 49 -0.87 -14.64 -5.13
CA GLY A 49 -1.16 -15.91 -5.79
C GLY A 49 -0.99 -15.90 -7.31
N MET A 50 -0.54 -14.80 -7.91
CA MET A 50 -0.24 -14.79 -9.35
C MET A 50 0.86 -15.81 -9.68
N SER A 51 0.66 -16.56 -10.76
CA SER A 51 1.67 -17.50 -11.25
C SER A 51 2.80 -16.79 -11.99
N VAL A 52 3.97 -17.43 -12.06
CA VAL A 52 5.12 -16.92 -12.86
C VAL A 52 4.74 -16.74 -14.34
N SER A 53 3.89 -17.61 -14.86
CA SER A 53 3.36 -17.49 -16.23
C SER A 53 2.47 -16.25 -16.39
N GLY A 54 1.58 -15.99 -15.41
CA GLY A 54 0.74 -14.80 -15.40
C GLY A 54 1.56 -13.50 -15.33
N ALA A 55 2.61 -13.48 -14.50
CA ALA A 55 3.52 -12.34 -14.43
C ALA A 55 4.28 -12.14 -15.76
N ALA A 56 4.70 -13.21 -16.42
CA ALA A 56 5.35 -13.13 -17.74
C ALA A 56 4.42 -12.53 -18.81
N SER A 57 3.15 -12.96 -18.87
CA SER A 57 2.16 -12.41 -19.79
C SER A 57 1.89 -10.94 -19.50
N LEU A 58 1.69 -10.57 -18.24
CA LEU A 58 1.48 -9.19 -17.81
C LEU A 58 2.64 -8.26 -18.23
N LEU A 59 3.89 -8.73 -18.03
CA LEU A 59 5.08 -7.97 -18.43
C LEU A 59 5.18 -7.81 -19.95
N ALA A 60 4.81 -8.84 -20.72
CA ALA A 60 4.84 -8.80 -22.20
C ALA A 60 3.74 -7.89 -22.76
N GLU A 61 2.51 -7.95 -22.22
CA GLU A 61 1.40 -7.07 -22.58
C GLU A 61 1.74 -5.59 -22.36
N ASN A 62 2.51 -5.29 -21.31
CA ASN A 62 3.01 -3.94 -21.01
C ASN A 62 4.34 -3.61 -21.70
N GLN A 63 4.79 -4.43 -22.66
CA GLN A 63 6.01 -4.22 -23.46
C GLN A 63 7.28 -4.05 -22.61
N LEU A 64 7.37 -4.78 -21.51
CA LEU A 64 8.52 -4.75 -20.59
C LEU A 64 9.51 -5.90 -20.84
N ILE A 65 9.07 -6.95 -21.51
CA ILE A 65 9.89 -8.08 -21.95
C ILE A 65 9.56 -8.45 -23.40
N ARG A 66 10.56 -8.98 -24.11
CA ARG A 66 10.38 -9.41 -25.52
C ARG A 66 9.82 -10.82 -25.66
N ASN A 67 9.94 -11.66 -24.62
CA ASN A 67 9.55 -13.06 -24.71
C ASN A 67 9.12 -13.65 -23.36
N GLU A 68 7.83 -13.99 -23.25
CA GLU A 68 7.23 -14.59 -22.05
C GLU A 68 7.84 -15.94 -21.67
N LYS A 69 8.07 -16.80 -22.67
CA LYS A 69 8.62 -18.13 -22.43
C LYS A 69 10.03 -18.06 -21.87
N LEU A 70 10.83 -17.11 -22.36
CA LEU A 70 12.18 -16.92 -21.86
C LEU A 70 12.17 -16.44 -20.40
N PHE A 71 11.28 -15.50 -20.05
CA PHE A 71 11.06 -15.07 -18.65
C PHE A 71 10.69 -16.27 -17.78
N TYR A 72 9.72 -17.08 -18.21
CA TYR A 72 9.27 -18.26 -17.47
C TYR A 72 10.41 -19.27 -17.25
N TYR A 73 11.16 -19.60 -18.32
CA TYR A 73 12.25 -20.60 -18.22
C TYR A 73 13.44 -20.10 -17.40
N THR A 74 13.80 -18.83 -17.49
CA THR A 74 14.87 -18.25 -16.65
C THR A 74 14.45 -18.16 -15.18
N ALA A 75 13.20 -17.93 -14.88
CA ALA A 75 12.64 -17.98 -13.54
C ALA A 75 12.66 -19.41 -12.95
N ARG A 76 12.34 -20.41 -13.78
CA ARG A 76 12.26 -21.81 -13.38
C ARG A 76 13.63 -22.50 -13.26
N TYR A 77 14.56 -22.08 -14.11
CA TYR A 77 15.90 -22.69 -14.23
C TYR A 77 16.98 -21.64 -14.01
N PRO A 78 17.46 -21.45 -12.77
CA PRO A 78 18.49 -20.45 -12.47
C PRO A 78 19.77 -20.59 -13.30
N GLN A 79 20.13 -21.83 -13.68
CA GLN A 79 21.30 -22.10 -14.52
C GLN A 79 21.17 -21.43 -15.90
N LEU A 80 19.96 -21.41 -16.48
CA LEU A 80 19.70 -20.74 -17.75
C LEU A 80 19.85 -19.22 -17.60
N LYS A 81 19.35 -18.66 -16.50
CA LYS A 81 19.54 -17.24 -16.15
C LYS A 81 21.04 -16.91 -16.04
N GLY A 82 21.82 -17.77 -15.38
CA GLY A 82 23.27 -17.61 -15.24
C GLY A 82 24.05 -17.69 -16.57
N ILE A 83 23.58 -18.51 -17.53
CA ILE A 83 24.18 -18.59 -18.88
C ILE A 83 23.92 -17.30 -19.68
N LEU A 84 22.73 -16.73 -19.58
CA LEU A 84 22.30 -15.57 -20.39
C LEU A 84 22.79 -14.23 -19.82
N TYR A 85 22.82 -14.10 -18.48
CA TYR A 85 23.05 -12.83 -17.80
C TYR A 85 24.26 -12.83 -16.85
N GLY A 86 25.03 -13.93 -16.84
CA GLY A 86 26.20 -14.08 -15.98
C GLY A 86 25.95 -14.97 -14.77
N LYS A 87 27.02 -15.58 -14.26
CA LYS A 87 26.93 -16.58 -13.17
C LYS A 87 26.26 -16.05 -11.91
N GLU A 88 26.47 -14.81 -11.57
CA GLU A 88 25.88 -14.18 -10.39
C GLU A 88 24.35 -14.10 -10.48
N ALA A 89 23.80 -13.79 -11.66
CA ALA A 89 22.36 -13.78 -11.89
C ALA A 89 21.67 -15.14 -11.68
N GLY A 90 22.42 -16.26 -11.80
CA GLY A 90 21.91 -17.61 -11.62
C GLY A 90 22.05 -18.17 -10.19
N GLN A 91 22.56 -17.40 -9.22
CA GLN A 91 22.82 -17.91 -7.87
C GLN A 91 21.55 -17.94 -7.00
N THR A 92 20.59 -17.07 -7.26
CA THR A 92 19.35 -16.97 -6.47
C THR A 92 18.16 -17.56 -7.22
N ALA A 93 17.36 -18.37 -6.53
CA ALA A 93 16.09 -18.85 -7.05
C ALA A 93 15.11 -17.67 -7.15
N PHE A 94 14.38 -17.61 -8.27
CA PHE A 94 13.33 -16.61 -8.44
C PHE A 94 12.13 -16.90 -7.53
N VAL A 95 11.73 -15.90 -6.76
CA VAL A 95 10.51 -15.93 -5.93
C VAL A 95 9.65 -14.74 -6.32
N LEU A 96 8.52 -15.01 -6.96
CA LEU A 96 7.57 -13.95 -7.31
C LEU A 96 6.88 -13.45 -6.05
N ARG A 97 7.11 -12.18 -5.70
CA ARG A 97 6.43 -11.51 -4.58
C ARG A 97 5.29 -10.64 -5.10
N SER A 98 4.15 -10.71 -4.43
CA SER A 98 3.01 -9.80 -4.69
C SER A 98 3.38 -8.36 -4.31
N GLY A 99 2.81 -7.39 -5.04
CA GLY A 99 3.04 -5.98 -4.78
C GLY A 99 2.99 -5.13 -6.04
N ILE A 100 3.24 -3.84 -5.86
CA ILE A 100 3.30 -2.87 -6.95
C ILE A 100 4.77 -2.57 -7.25
N TYR A 101 5.14 -2.72 -8.51
CA TYR A 101 6.49 -2.52 -9.00
C TYR A 101 6.51 -1.50 -10.14
N TYR A 102 7.58 -0.72 -10.19
CA TYR A 102 7.84 0.20 -11.29
C TYR A 102 8.99 -0.35 -12.13
N VAL A 103 8.65 -0.89 -13.30
CA VAL A 103 9.57 -1.61 -14.18
C VAL A 103 9.93 -0.73 -15.36
N SER A 104 11.23 -0.54 -15.65
CA SER A 104 11.69 0.18 -16.83
C SER A 104 11.78 -0.76 -18.04
N PRO A 105 11.37 -0.33 -19.25
CA PRO A 105 11.60 -1.08 -20.50
C PRO A 105 13.09 -1.28 -20.82
N ALA A 106 13.99 -0.54 -20.18
CA ALA A 106 15.43 -0.69 -20.29
C ALA A 106 16.01 -1.81 -19.41
N MET A 107 15.21 -2.37 -18.49
CA MET A 107 15.61 -3.52 -17.66
C MET A 107 15.60 -4.80 -18.50
N ASN A 108 16.63 -5.64 -18.30
CA ASN A 108 16.63 -7.00 -18.83
C ASN A 108 15.82 -7.96 -17.92
N ILE A 109 15.54 -9.16 -18.44
CA ILE A 109 14.73 -10.16 -17.72
C ILE A 109 15.32 -10.50 -16.33
N ALA A 110 16.65 -10.55 -16.17
CA ALA A 110 17.27 -10.86 -14.89
C ALA A 110 17.04 -9.75 -13.87
N GLU A 111 17.20 -8.49 -14.27
CA GLU A 111 16.95 -7.31 -13.43
C GLU A 111 15.48 -7.22 -13.00
N ILE A 112 14.54 -7.50 -13.94
CA ILE A 112 13.11 -7.55 -13.61
C ILE A 112 12.83 -8.67 -12.60
N GLN A 113 13.39 -9.87 -12.79
CA GLN A 113 13.24 -10.97 -11.86
C GLN A 113 13.81 -10.65 -10.47
N ASP A 114 14.95 -9.98 -10.41
CA ASP A 114 15.57 -9.59 -9.15
C ASP A 114 14.72 -8.52 -8.43
N LEU A 115 14.17 -7.55 -9.17
CA LEU A 115 13.23 -6.56 -8.66
C LEU A 115 11.97 -7.23 -8.08
N LEU A 116 11.33 -8.15 -8.83
CA LEU A 116 10.13 -8.84 -8.37
C LEU A 116 10.41 -9.81 -7.21
N SER A 117 11.64 -10.33 -7.10
CA SER A 117 12.05 -11.21 -6.00
C SER A 117 12.47 -10.45 -4.74
N SER A 118 13.06 -9.27 -4.90
CA SER A 118 13.51 -8.44 -3.76
C SER A 118 12.32 -7.92 -2.94
N GLY A 119 11.14 -7.79 -3.56
CA GLY A 119 9.99 -7.14 -2.95
C GLY A 119 10.24 -5.66 -2.69
N GLN A 120 11.24 -5.05 -3.34
CA GLN A 120 11.50 -3.62 -3.25
C GLN A 120 10.34 -2.86 -3.90
N GLN A 121 9.40 -2.48 -3.07
CA GLN A 121 8.32 -1.56 -3.41
C GLN A 121 8.84 -0.14 -3.16
N GLU A 122 8.50 0.78 -4.04
CA GLU A 122 8.74 2.19 -3.78
C GLU A 122 7.70 2.67 -2.76
N TYR A 123 8.14 2.88 -1.53
CA TYR A 123 7.28 3.37 -0.46
C TYR A 123 7.21 4.89 -0.48
N ILE A 124 6.00 5.40 -0.40
CA ILE A 124 5.70 6.81 -0.18
C ILE A 124 5.53 7.00 1.32
N LYS A 125 6.29 7.93 1.89
CA LYS A 125 6.15 8.31 3.29
C LYS A 125 4.98 9.27 3.42
N VAL A 126 3.92 8.86 4.13
CA VAL A 126 2.76 9.68 4.44
C VAL A 126 2.69 9.90 5.94
N SER A 127 2.70 11.16 6.39
CA SER A 127 2.56 11.52 7.79
C SER A 127 1.12 11.96 8.04
N LEU A 128 0.43 11.25 8.91
CA LEU A 128 -0.95 11.51 9.30
C LEU A 128 -0.94 11.95 10.76
N PRO A 129 -1.01 13.27 11.04
CA PRO A 129 -1.01 13.80 12.39
C PRO A 129 -2.32 13.49 13.15
N GLU A 130 -2.30 13.74 14.44
CA GLU A 130 -3.45 13.61 15.33
C GLU A 130 -4.58 14.59 14.94
N GLY A 131 -5.81 14.26 15.31
CA GLY A 131 -6.99 15.10 15.11
C GLY A 131 -7.54 15.13 13.70
N LEU A 132 -7.05 14.26 12.78
CA LEU A 132 -7.62 14.12 11.44
C LEU A 132 -8.89 13.26 11.49
N THR A 133 -9.91 13.67 10.71
CA THR A 133 -11.11 12.87 10.42
C THR A 133 -10.83 11.88 9.28
N ILE A 134 -11.70 10.88 9.12
CA ILE A 134 -11.64 9.95 7.97
C ILE A 134 -11.54 10.72 6.64
N SER A 135 -12.32 11.80 6.48
CA SER A 135 -12.33 12.60 5.25
C SER A 135 -10.99 13.28 4.98
N LYS A 136 -10.35 13.80 6.02
CA LYS A 136 -9.03 14.46 5.92
C LYS A 136 -7.93 13.44 5.66
N ILE A 137 -7.96 12.29 6.34
CA ILE A 137 -7.03 11.18 6.07
C ILE A 137 -7.16 10.72 4.61
N ALA A 138 -8.40 10.56 4.12
CA ALA A 138 -8.67 10.16 2.75
C ALA A 138 -8.08 11.14 1.73
N ALA A 139 -8.22 12.44 1.97
CA ALA A 139 -7.66 13.48 1.12
C ALA A 139 -6.11 13.43 1.08
N GLU A 140 -5.46 13.27 2.24
CA GLU A 140 -4.00 13.11 2.33
C GLU A 140 -3.52 11.86 1.58
N LEU A 141 -4.24 10.74 1.70
CA LEU A 141 -3.91 9.50 1.00
C LEU A 141 -4.04 9.66 -0.53
N GLU A 142 -5.06 10.37 -1.01
CA GLU A 142 -5.26 10.62 -2.44
C GLU A 142 -4.23 11.62 -3.00
N GLU A 143 -3.93 12.69 -2.27
CA GLU A 143 -2.89 13.67 -2.65
C GLU A 143 -1.53 13.00 -2.82
N ASN A 144 -1.21 12.06 -1.94
CA ASN A 144 0.00 11.24 -2.01
C ASN A 144 -0.11 10.04 -2.96
N ARG A 145 -1.20 9.90 -3.74
CA ARG A 145 -1.45 8.83 -4.71
C ARG A 145 -1.43 7.43 -4.10
N ILE A 146 -1.78 7.32 -2.83
CA ILE A 146 -1.85 6.03 -2.14
C ILE A 146 -3.09 5.26 -2.57
N CYS A 147 -4.29 5.87 -2.42
CA CYS A 147 -5.56 5.29 -2.85
C CYS A 147 -6.58 6.38 -3.14
N ASN A 148 -7.71 6.01 -3.74
CA ASN A 148 -8.82 6.94 -3.98
C ASN A 148 -9.52 7.29 -2.67
N ALA A 149 -9.77 8.60 -2.45
CA ALA A 149 -10.38 9.12 -1.21
C ALA A 149 -11.80 8.57 -0.99
N ALA A 150 -12.63 8.54 -2.04
CA ALA A 150 -14.01 8.08 -1.91
C ALA A 150 -14.09 6.58 -1.55
N ASP A 151 -13.20 5.75 -2.11
CA ASP A 151 -13.13 4.33 -1.80
C ASP A 151 -12.64 4.10 -0.37
N PHE A 152 -11.66 4.87 0.10
CA PHE A 152 -11.19 4.80 1.49
C PHE A 152 -12.28 5.20 2.48
N ILE A 153 -13.00 6.30 2.24
CA ILE A 153 -14.13 6.76 3.06
C ILE A 153 -15.21 5.69 3.10
N LYS A 154 -15.54 5.09 1.96
CA LYS A 154 -16.54 4.01 1.87
C LYS A 154 -16.17 2.81 2.72
N VAL A 155 -14.90 2.40 2.73
CA VAL A 155 -14.42 1.32 3.59
C VAL A 155 -14.53 1.71 5.07
N CYS A 156 -14.02 2.88 5.45
CA CYS A 156 -13.99 3.31 6.84
C CYS A 156 -15.39 3.59 7.43
N LYS A 157 -16.36 3.98 6.59
CA LYS A 157 -17.77 4.19 6.99
C LYS A 157 -18.65 2.95 6.79
N ASN A 158 -18.06 1.77 6.58
CA ASN A 158 -18.81 0.52 6.46
C ASN A 158 -18.98 -0.14 7.83
N PRO A 159 -20.22 -0.32 8.33
CA PRO A 159 -20.49 -0.97 9.62
C PRO A 159 -19.93 -2.40 9.73
N ASP A 160 -19.96 -3.18 8.65
CA ASP A 160 -19.41 -4.54 8.64
C ASP A 160 -17.88 -4.52 8.83
N PHE A 161 -17.20 -3.52 8.24
CA PHE A 161 -15.76 -3.34 8.44
C PHE A 161 -15.43 -2.93 9.86
N ALA A 162 -16.21 -2.02 10.46
CA ALA A 162 -16.08 -1.64 11.86
C ALA A 162 -16.30 -2.84 12.80
N ALA A 163 -17.39 -3.60 12.59
CA ALA A 163 -17.72 -4.77 13.38
C ALA A 163 -16.63 -5.86 13.29
N LYS A 164 -16.10 -6.12 12.10
CA LYS A 164 -15.00 -7.07 11.88
C LYS A 164 -13.74 -6.69 12.67
N ASN A 165 -13.52 -5.41 12.89
CA ASN A 165 -12.39 -4.86 13.63
C ASN A 165 -12.70 -4.61 15.12
N ASN A 166 -13.80 -5.14 15.65
CA ASN A 166 -14.24 -4.95 17.03
C ASN A 166 -14.42 -3.48 17.43
N ILE A 167 -14.76 -2.62 16.48
CA ILE A 167 -15.10 -1.22 16.73
C ILE A 167 -16.60 -1.14 17.06
N PRO A 168 -17.02 -0.67 18.23
CA PRO A 168 -18.44 -0.67 18.66
C PRO A 168 -19.19 0.53 18.07
N GLY A 169 -19.00 0.84 16.82
CA GLY A 169 -19.63 1.94 16.11
C GLY A 169 -19.93 1.55 14.67
N GLU A 170 -20.50 2.46 13.91
CA GLU A 170 -20.85 2.24 12.51
C GLU A 170 -19.70 2.62 11.55
N SER A 171 -18.60 3.12 12.07
CA SER A 171 -17.44 3.56 11.29
C SER A 171 -16.12 3.38 12.06
N ALA A 172 -15.01 3.47 11.33
CA ALA A 172 -13.66 3.48 11.88
C ALA A 172 -13.20 4.86 12.39
N GLU A 173 -14.10 5.85 12.49
CA GLU A 173 -13.76 7.19 12.98
C GLU A 173 -13.18 7.12 14.40
N GLY A 174 -12.03 7.77 14.60
CA GLY A 174 -11.29 7.75 15.86
C GLY A 174 -10.40 6.52 16.08
N PHE A 175 -10.49 5.49 15.21
CA PHE A 175 -9.73 4.23 15.34
C PHE A 175 -8.61 4.09 14.29
N LEU A 176 -8.42 5.08 13.45
CA LEU A 176 -7.31 5.17 12.50
C LEU A 176 -6.13 5.85 13.19
N PHE A 177 -5.14 5.08 13.64
CA PHE A 177 -4.04 5.62 14.47
C PHE A 177 -3.20 6.63 13.70
N PRO A 178 -2.94 7.84 14.26
CA PRO A 178 -2.05 8.83 13.67
C PRO A 178 -0.59 8.35 13.75
N ASP A 179 0.11 8.31 12.63
CA ASP A 179 1.52 7.89 12.55
C ASP A 179 2.12 8.29 11.19
N THR A 180 3.37 8.00 11.01
CA THR A 180 4.03 8.04 9.70
C THR A 180 4.03 6.66 9.06
N TYR A 181 3.26 6.51 7.99
CA TYR A 181 3.11 5.27 7.25
C TYR A 181 4.00 5.25 6.00
N PHE A 182 4.54 4.07 5.70
CA PHE A 182 5.26 3.81 4.46
C PHE A 182 4.38 2.94 3.57
N LEU A 183 3.71 3.57 2.61
CA LEU A 183 2.67 2.96 1.78
C LEU A 183 3.09 2.93 0.32
N THR A 184 2.54 2.00 -0.45
CA THR A 184 2.77 1.92 -1.90
C THR A 184 1.65 2.62 -2.65
N ALA A 185 1.96 3.27 -3.76
CA ALA A 185 0.94 3.87 -4.61
C ALA A 185 -0.07 2.83 -5.12
N GLY A 186 -1.36 3.17 -5.06
CA GLY A 186 -2.46 2.33 -5.53
C GLY A 186 -2.71 1.08 -4.67
N ILE A 187 -2.31 1.07 -3.42
CA ILE A 187 -2.66 0.01 -2.46
C ILE A 187 -4.18 0.00 -2.23
N ASP A 188 -4.73 -1.19 -1.94
CA ASP A 188 -6.15 -1.35 -1.60
C ASP A 188 -6.53 -0.46 -0.40
N PRO A 189 -7.55 0.40 -0.51
CA PRO A 189 -8.04 1.24 0.58
C PRO A 189 -8.33 0.46 1.86
N GLN A 190 -8.88 -0.74 1.75
CA GLN A 190 -9.16 -1.60 2.92
C GLN A 190 -7.87 -2.05 3.61
N ALA A 191 -6.82 -2.32 2.85
CA ALA A 191 -5.52 -2.70 3.43
C ALA A 191 -4.89 -1.53 4.20
N VAL A 192 -5.03 -0.29 3.71
CA VAL A 192 -4.56 0.92 4.41
C VAL A 192 -5.34 1.13 5.71
N ALA A 193 -6.68 1.08 5.64
CA ALA A 193 -7.53 1.23 6.83
C ALA A 193 -7.23 0.15 7.87
N GLN A 194 -7.04 -1.11 7.45
CA GLN A 194 -6.69 -2.20 8.35
C GLN A 194 -5.34 -1.98 9.02
N LEU A 195 -4.32 -1.54 8.26
CA LEU A 195 -3.00 -1.24 8.82
C LEU A 195 -3.07 -0.17 9.92
N MET A 196 -3.88 0.88 9.71
CA MET A 196 -4.04 1.95 10.68
C MET A 196 -4.79 1.49 11.94
N ILE A 197 -5.79 0.62 11.79
CA ILE A 197 -6.53 0.01 12.91
C ILE A 197 -5.64 -0.98 13.68
N ASP A 198 -4.86 -1.80 12.98
CA ASP A 198 -3.92 -2.73 13.63
C ASP A 198 -2.88 -1.98 14.46
N ASN A 199 -2.39 -0.83 13.95
CA ASN A 199 -1.50 0.06 14.70
C ASN A 199 -2.20 0.64 15.94
N PHE A 200 -3.46 1.07 15.82
CA PHE A 200 -4.25 1.53 16.95
C PHE A 200 -4.31 0.47 18.06
N TYR A 201 -4.70 -0.74 17.76
CA TYR A 201 -4.77 -1.81 18.77
C TYR A 201 -3.39 -2.21 19.32
N SER A 202 -2.35 -2.16 18.49
CA SER A 202 -0.98 -2.35 18.95
C SER A 202 -0.62 -1.34 20.04
N LYS A 203 -0.89 -0.04 19.80
CA LYS A 203 -0.62 1.04 20.75
C LYS A 203 -1.49 0.98 21.99
N ILE A 204 -2.76 0.66 21.87
CA ILE A 204 -3.67 0.44 23.01
C ILE A 204 -3.14 -0.69 23.91
N ASN A 205 -2.65 -1.77 23.33
CA ASN A 205 -2.12 -2.90 24.10
C ASN A 205 -0.83 -2.59 24.86
N GLU A 206 -0.09 -1.57 24.47
CA GLU A 206 1.08 -1.08 25.24
C GLU A 206 0.69 -0.40 26.55
N ILE A 207 -0.60 0.01 26.70
CA ILE A 207 -1.13 0.72 27.89
C ILE A 207 -1.99 -0.24 28.71
N PRO A 208 -1.52 -0.74 29.87
CA PRO A 208 -2.21 -1.81 30.61
C PRO A 208 -3.64 -1.50 31.03
N THR A 209 -3.98 -0.23 31.20
CA THR A 209 -5.34 0.20 31.58
C THR A 209 -6.29 0.15 30.38
N LEU A 210 -5.83 0.52 29.19
CA LEU A 210 -6.62 0.51 27.95
C LEU A 210 -6.76 -0.91 27.40
N ALA A 211 -5.70 -1.71 27.46
CA ALA A 211 -5.71 -3.11 27.02
C ALA A 211 -6.74 -3.99 27.72
N LYS A 212 -7.21 -3.58 28.90
CA LYS A 212 -8.22 -4.29 29.70
C LYS A 212 -9.64 -3.76 29.53
N MET A 213 -9.82 -2.68 28.76
CA MET A 213 -11.15 -2.12 28.52
C MET A 213 -11.94 -3.05 27.60
N ASN A 214 -13.24 -3.20 27.88
CA ASN A 214 -14.15 -3.78 26.90
C ASN A 214 -14.39 -2.80 25.74
N GLY A 215 -14.97 -3.29 24.63
CA GLY A 215 -15.16 -2.47 23.45
C GLY A 215 -15.96 -1.18 23.70
N ALA A 216 -17.01 -1.23 24.52
CA ALA A 216 -17.85 -0.07 24.81
C ALA A 216 -17.09 1.00 25.63
N ASP A 217 -16.33 0.58 26.64
CA ASP A 217 -15.52 1.49 27.46
C ASP A 217 -14.40 2.11 26.63
N LEU A 218 -13.77 1.33 25.75
CA LEU A 218 -12.74 1.83 24.84
C LEU A 218 -13.32 2.86 23.87
N PHE A 219 -14.51 2.59 23.30
CA PHE A 219 -15.21 3.53 22.41
C PHE A 219 -15.49 4.86 23.12
N GLN A 220 -16.03 4.82 24.34
CA GLN A 220 -16.25 6.04 25.13
C GLN A 220 -14.94 6.79 25.43
N ALA A 221 -13.87 6.07 25.73
CA ALA A 221 -12.56 6.67 25.96
C ALA A 221 -12.02 7.35 24.71
N VAL A 222 -12.11 6.71 23.54
CA VAL A 222 -11.69 7.27 22.24
C VAL A 222 -12.55 8.48 21.87
N THR A 223 -13.88 8.40 22.03
CA THR A 223 -14.78 9.52 21.77
C THR A 223 -14.44 10.73 22.65
N LEU A 224 -14.20 10.52 23.94
CA LEU A 224 -13.79 11.63 24.81
C LEU A 224 -12.41 12.19 24.45
N ALA A 225 -11.47 11.31 24.09
CA ALA A 225 -10.13 11.70 23.67
C ALA A 225 -10.17 12.54 22.39
N SER A 226 -11.01 12.20 21.41
CA SER A 226 -11.14 12.94 20.15
C SER A 226 -11.64 14.38 20.36
N ILE A 227 -12.51 14.60 21.37
CA ILE A 227 -12.97 15.93 21.74
C ILE A 227 -11.85 16.71 22.43
N ILE A 228 -11.14 16.07 23.36
CA ILE A 228 -10.03 16.68 24.11
C ILE A 228 -8.92 17.09 23.14
N GLU A 229 -8.60 16.25 22.16
CA GLU A 229 -7.59 16.51 21.10
C GLU A 229 -7.82 17.83 20.38
N ARG A 230 -9.06 18.23 20.23
CA ARG A 230 -9.45 19.47 19.51
C ARG A 230 -9.54 20.71 20.44
N GLU A 231 -9.42 20.54 21.75
CA GLU A 231 -9.60 21.63 22.72
C GLU A 231 -8.28 22.18 23.26
N TYR A 232 -7.22 21.34 23.40
CA TYR A 232 -5.96 21.84 23.92
C TYR A 232 -5.05 22.41 22.81
N ARG A 233 -4.16 23.30 23.22
CA ARG A 233 -3.09 23.83 22.36
C ARG A 233 -1.70 23.42 22.89
N VAL A 234 -1.63 23.10 24.16
CA VAL A 234 -0.42 22.67 24.86
C VAL A 234 -0.73 21.33 25.49
N GLU A 235 0.09 20.34 25.25
CA GLU A 235 -0.13 18.94 25.67
C GLU A 235 -0.38 18.79 27.16
N ASP A 236 0.30 19.60 28.00
CA ASP A 236 0.12 19.60 29.47
C ASP A 236 -1.30 20.00 29.90
N GLU A 237 -2.11 20.63 29.04
CA GLU A 237 -3.50 20.99 29.35
C GLU A 237 -4.48 19.83 29.19
N ALA A 238 -4.15 18.83 28.40
CA ALA A 238 -5.04 17.71 28.07
C ALA A 238 -5.57 16.98 29.33
N PRO A 239 -4.78 16.68 30.37
CA PRO A 239 -5.30 16.06 31.59
C PRO A 239 -6.30 16.94 32.39
N LEU A 240 -6.13 18.25 32.35
CA LEU A 240 -7.04 19.20 33.00
C LEU A 240 -8.38 19.23 32.27
N ILE A 241 -8.37 19.38 30.93
CA ILE A 241 -9.55 19.36 30.08
C ILE A 241 -10.29 18.02 30.23
N ALA A 242 -9.56 16.90 30.22
CA ALA A 242 -10.12 15.59 30.47
C ALA A 242 -10.84 15.50 31.83
N SER A 243 -10.27 16.09 32.88
CA SER A 243 -10.88 16.11 34.21
C SER A 243 -12.17 16.93 34.24
N VAL A 244 -12.20 18.08 33.53
CA VAL A 244 -13.39 18.93 33.40
C VAL A 244 -14.50 18.18 32.69
N PHE A 245 -14.21 17.55 31.54
CA PHE A 245 -15.21 16.82 30.77
C PHE A 245 -15.75 15.61 31.53
N LYS A 246 -14.89 14.83 32.17
CA LYS A 246 -15.32 13.71 33.03
C LYS A 246 -16.22 14.20 34.21
N ASN A 247 -15.94 15.37 34.79
CA ASN A 247 -16.76 15.95 35.84
C ASN A 247 -18.12 16.40 35.28
N ARG A 248 -18.16 17.01 34.10
CA ARG A 248 -19.42 17.40 33.43
C ARG A 248 -20.29 16.19 33.16
N LEU A 249 -19.72 15.16 32.52
CA LEU A 249 -20.43 13.91 32.25
C LEU A 249 -21.02 13.27 33.53
N ARG A 250 -20.23 13.16 34.60
CA ARG A 250 -20.72 12.63 35.90
C ARG A 250 -21.86 13.44 36.50
N ARG A 251 -21.94 14.74 36.20
CA ARG A 251 -22.98 15.64 36.71
C ARG A 251 -24.12 15.84 35.71
N ASN A 252 -24.12 15.10 34.62
CA ASN A 252 -25.07 15.25 33.50
C ASN A 252 -25.13 16.69 32.98
N ILE A 253 -23.97 17.34 32.85
CA ILE A 253 -23.79 18.67 32.29
C ILE A 253 -23.25 18.48 30.84
N GLY A 254 -23.81 19.19 29.87
CA GLY A 254 -23.32 19.17 28.47
C GLY A 254 -21.85 19.56 28.38
N LEU A 255 -21.10 18.98 27.43
CA LEU A 255 -19.69 19.29 27.22
C LEU A 255 -19.48 20.71 26.69
N TYR A 256 -20.41 21.20 25.87
CA TYR A 256 -20.35 22.53 25.23
C TYR A 256 -19.03 22.76 24.50
N SER A 257 -18.57 21.74 23.76
CA SER A 257 -17.37 21.81 22.95
C SER A 257 -17.69 22.29 21.54
N CYS A 258 -16.94 23.26 21.06
CA CYS A 258 -17.05 23.72 19.68
C CYS A 258 -16.62 22.65 18.69
N ALA A 259 -15.73 21.76 19.07
CA ALA A 259 -15.25 20.67 18.23
C ALA A 259 -16.37 19.73 17.79
N THR A 260 -17.34 19.45 18.65
CA THR A 260 -18.48 18.59 18.30
C THR A 260 -19.42 19.26 17.27
N VAL A 261 -19.67 20.57 17.42
CA VAL A 261 -20.48 21.36 16.48
C VAL A 261 -19.77 21.44 15.12
N GLU A 262 -18.46 21.72 15.11
CA GLU A 262 -17.66 21.75 13.89
C GLU A 262 -17.71 20.39 13.15
N TYR A 263 -17.58 19.29 13.88
CA TYR A 263 -17.64 17.94 13.31
C TYR A 263 -19.01 17.68 12.63
N ILE A 264 -20.12 18.07 13.27
CA ILE A 264 -21.44 17.94 12.69
C ILE A 264 -21.54 18.73 11.38
N LEU A 265 -21.12 19.98 11.39
CA LEU A 265 -21.18 20.85 10.21
C LEU A 265 -20.35 20.30 9.05
N THR A 266 -19.11 19.87 9.33
CA THR A 266 -18.17 19.51 8.27
C THR A 266 -18.27 18.05 7.83
N GLU A 267 -18.36 17.12 8.76
CA GLU A 267 -18.27 15.68 8.48
C GLU A 267 -19.65 15.01 8.29
N ILE A 268 -20.69 15.54 8.94
CA ILE A 268 -22.04 14.97 8.86
C ILE A 268 -22.86 15.74 7.81
N GLU A 269 -22.87 17.07 7.87
CA GLU A 269 -23.65 17.90 6.92
C GLU A 269 -22.86 18.25 5.64
N GLY A 270 -21.56 18.00 5.60
CA GLY A 270 -20.70 18.26 4.43
C GLY A 270 -20.55 19.75 4.10
N ARG A 271 -20.71 20.62 5.09
CA ARG A 271 -20.49 22.06 4.91
C ARG A 271 -19.01 22.40 4.87
N PRO A 272 -18.61 23.49 4.21
CA PRO A 272 -17.27 24.03 4.35
C PRO A 272 -16.94 24.35 5.80
N HIS A 273 -15.66 24.25 6.17
CA HIS A 273 -15.21 24.63 7.52
C HIS A 273 -15.64 26.07 7.85
N PRO A 274 -16.37 26.29 8.95
CA PRO A 274 -16.86 27.63 9.30
C PRO A 274 -15.72 28.49 9.84
N ASP A 275 -15.67 29.76 9.42
CA ASP A 275 -14.75 30.75 10.02
C ASP A 275 -15.05 30.97 11.51
N ARG A 276 -16.30 30.79 11.90
CA ARG A 276 -16.78 30.85 13.29
C ARG A 276 -18.07 30.04 13.46
N ILE A 277 -18.23 29.44 14.62
CA ILE A 277 -19.48 28.76 14.99
C ILE A 277 -20.48 29.83 15.46
N LEU A 278 -21.68 29.79 14.91
CA LEU A 278 -22.78 30.68 15.27
C LEU A 278 -23.66 30.06 16.36
N ILE A 279 -24.42 30.88 17.09
CA ILE A 279 -25.38 30.39 18.09
C ILE A 279 -26.43 29.45 17.46
N GLU A 280 -26.77 29.66 16.19
CA GLU A 280 -27.68 28.77 15.47
C GLU A 280 -27.12 27.39 15.25
N ASP A 281 -25.82 27.28 14.99
CA ASP A 281 -25.13 26.00 14.79
C ASP A 281 -25.12 25.16 16.07
N THR A 282 -25.15 25.81 17.26
CA THR A 282 -25.20 25.09 18.54
C THR A 282 -26.58 24.49 18.87
N LYS A 283 -27.60 24.77 18.04
CA LYS A 283 -28.98 24.27 18.19
C LYS A 283 -29.29 23.09 17.28
N ILE A 284 -28.31 22.62 16.51
CA ILE A 284 -28.46 21.45 15.65
C ILE A 284 -28.78 20.24 16.52
N ASP A 285 -29.92 19.61 16.25
CA ASP A 285 -30.32 18.37 16.92
C ASP A 285 -29.61 17.20 16.23
N ASN A 286 -28.52 16.77 16.83
CA ASN A 286 -27.76 15.61 16.41
C ASN A 286 -27.43 14.78 17.66
N PRO A 287 -27.84 13.51 17.69
CA PRO A 287 -27.65 12.63 18.86
C PRO A 287 -26.20 12.37 19.21
#